data_e5bc809574445a9f145cd9ad6004184a
#
_entry.id   e5bc809574445a9f145cd9ad6004184a
#
_cell.length_a   1.000
_cell.length_b   1.000
_cell.length_c   1.000
_cell.angle_alpha   90.00
_cell.angle_beta   90.00
_cell.angle_gamma   90.00
#
_symmetry.space_group_name_H-M   'P 1'
#
loop_
_entity.id
_entity.type
_entity.pdbx_description
1 polymer ?
#
loop_
_entity_poly.entity_id
_entity_poly.type
_entity_poly.pdbx_seq_one_letter_code
_entity_poly.pdbx_strand_id
1 'polypeptide(L)'
;MSNTATAQNLITESGLVETLTTWFGVNPIKSLRGYYFVDDEATNAVWIFEFEGDHLRVGDHRSYKTVTTRDELEDFLVQYAGS
;
A
#
# COMPACT_ATOMS: atom_id res chain seq x y z
N MET A 1 -16.57 -5.21 -20.51
CA MET A 1 -16.87 -3.96 -19.92
C MET A 1 -16.26 -3.81 -18.56
N SER A 2 -16.72 -4.58 -17.63
CA SER A 2 -16.24 -4.46 -16.26
C SER A 2 -14.75 -4.73 -16.15
N ASN A 3 -14.20 -5.60 -17.00
CA ASN A 3 -12.78 -5.92 -16.94
C ASN A 3 -11.90 -4.74 -17.27
N THR A 4 -12.33 -3.89 -18.20
CA THR A 4 -11.58 -2.71 -18.54
C THR A 4 -11.53 -1.74 -17.35
N ALA A 5 -12.65 -1.55 -16.68
CA ALA A 5 -12.70 -0.69 -15.51
C ALA A 5 -11.81 -1.25 -14.39
N THR A 6 -11.84 -2.58 -14.19
CA THR A 6 -11.00 -3.20 -13.19
C THR A 6 -9.52 -2.98 -13.48
N ALA A 7 -9.12 -3.15 -14.74
CA ALA A 7 -7.72 -2.94 -15.12
C ALA A 7 -7.29 -1.49 -14.89
N GLN A 8 -8.19 -0.53 -15.17
CA GLN A 8 -7.89 0.88 -14.97
C GLN A 8 -7.75 1.25 -13.50
N ASN A 9 -8.33 0.43 -12.61
CA ASN A 9 -8.30 0.71 -11.17
C ASN A 9 -7.16 0.02 -10.46
N LEU A 10 -6.30 -0.69 -11.16
CA LEU A 10 -5.15 -1.34 -10.54
C LEU A 10 -4.24 -0.28 -9.94
N ILE A 11 -3.74 -0.60 -8.74
CA ILE A 11 -2.84 0.31 -8.03
C ILE A 11 -1.52 0.42 -8.80
N THR A 12 -1.01 1.64 -8.94
CA THR A 12 0.26 1.90 -9.58
C THR A 12 1.26 2.37 -8.53
N GLU A 13 2.54 2.40 -8.91
CA GLU A 13 3.57 2.88 -7.99
C GLU A 13 3.31 4.32 -7.56
N SER A 14 2.97 5.20 -8.49
CA SER A 14 2.67 6.59 -8.15
C SER A 14 1.40 6.70 -7.30
N GLY A 15 0.40 5.86 -7.57
CA GLY A 15 -0.81 5.83 -6.77
C GLY A 15 -0.53 5.36 -5.35
N LEU A 16 0.36 4.39 -5.19
CA LEU A 16 0.77 3.92 -3.87
C LEU A 16 1.45 5.05 -3.09
N VAL A 17 2.43 5.71 -3.69
CA VAL A 17 3.17 6.79 -3.03
C VAL A 17 2.22 7.91 -2.63
N GLU A 18 1.31 8.30 -3.53
CA GLU A 18 0.36 9.36 -3.25
C GLU A 18 -0.56 9.00 -2.10
N THR A 19 -1.09 7.77 -2.12
CA THR A 19 -2.00 7.31 -1.06
C THR A 19 -1.30 7.28 0.29
N LEU A 20 -0.08 6.75 0.34
CA LEU A 20 0.66 6.65 1.59
C LEU A 20 1.06 8.02 2.11
N THR A 21 1.49 8.91 1.23
CA THR A 21 1.84 10.28 1.62
C THR A 21 0.65 11.00 2.22
N THR A 22 -0.51 10.85 1.60
CA THR A 22 -1.74 11.47 2.09
C THR A 22 -2.17 10.86 3.42
N TRP A 23 -2.10 9.54 3.53
CA TRP A 23 -2.57 8.84 4.72
C TRP A 23 -1.69 9.12 5.94
N PHE A 24 -0.38 8.98 5.78
CA PHE A 24 0.56 9.09 6.90
C PHE A 24 1.13 10.48 7.09
N GLY A 25 0.99 11.35 6.10
CA GLY A 25 1.55 12.69 6.19
C GLY A 25 3.05 12.75 5.94
N VAL A 26 3.66 11.64 5.54
CA VAL A 26 5.08 11.57 5.22
C VAL A 26 5.26 10.72 3.98
N ASN A 27 6.34 10.95 3.24
CA ASN A 27 6.64 10.14 2.07
C ASN A 27 7.12 8.75 2.50
N PRO A 28 6.63 7.69 1.86
CA PRO A 28 7.18 6.36 2.13
C PRO A 28 8.63 6.29 1.67
N ILE A 29 9.39 5.41 2.30
CA ILE A 29 10.80 5.22 1.97
C ILE A 29 10.91 4.02 1.03
N LYS A 30 11.62 4.19 -0.09
CA LYS A 30 11.84 3.11 -1.03
C LYS A 30 13.15 2.41 -0.69
N SER A 31 13.08 1.10 -0.49
CA SER A 31 14.26 0.32 -0.18
C SER A 31 15.10 0.07 -1.42
N LEU A 32 16.33 -0.40 -1.20
CA LEU A 32 17.21 -0.77 -2.31
C LEU A 32 16.66 -1.93 -3.13
N ARG A 33 15.79 -2.74 -2.55
CA ARG A 33 15.15 -3.86 -3.25
C ARG A 33 13.91 -3.46 -4.01
N GLY A 34 13.46 -2.22 -3.85
CA GLY A 34 12.34 -1.69 -4.62
C GLY A 34 10.99 -1.73 -3.92
N TYR A 35 10.90 -2.21 -2.69
CA TYR A 35 9.64 -2.10 -1.95
C TYR A 35 9.62 -0.79 -1.17
N TYR A 36 8.41 -0.39 -0.76
CA TYR A 36 8.23 0.82 0.04
C TYR A 36 7.92 0.44 1.49
N PHE A 37 8.29 1.30 2.42
CA PHE A 37 7.89 1.10 3.80
C PHE A 37 7.59 2.42 4.49
N VAL A 38 6.74 2.33 5.51
CA VAL A 38 6.33 3.47 6.34
C VAL A 38 6.36 3.03 7.80
N ASP A 39 6.96 3.87 8.63
CA ASP A 39 6.98 3.66 10.07
C ASP A 39 5.71 4.28 10.65
N ASP A 40 4.84 3.43 11.17
CA ASP A 40 3.54 3.85 11.69
C ASP A 40 3.60 3.89 13.22
N GLU A 41 3.81 5.07 13.76
CA GLU A 41 3.94 5.25 15.21
C GLU A 41 2.64 4.94 15.96
N ALA A 42 1.50 5.17 15.33
CA ALA A 42 0.21 4.96 15.99
C ALA A 42 -0.03 3.49 16.32
N THR A 43 0.42 2.58 15.46
CA THR A 43 0.27 1.14 15.70
C THR A 43 1.58 0.47 16.11
N ASN A 44 2.67 1.23 16.14
CA ASN A 44 4.00 0.72 16.44
C ASN A 44 4.41 -0.38 15.48
N ALA A 45 4.09 -0.20 14.19
CA ALA A 45 4.37 -1.16 13.15
C ALA A 45 5.13 -0.50 12.01
N VAL A 46 5.90 -1.30 11.27
CA VAL A 46 6.51 -0.86 10.02
C VAL A 46 5.75 -1.56 8.91
N TRP A 47 5.03 -0.79 8.11
CA TRP A 47 4.23 -1.32 7.01
C TRP A 47 5.10 -1.42 5.77
N ILE A 48 5.06 -2.56 5.10
CA ILE A 48 5.85 -2.84 3.91
C ILE A 48 4.90 -3.05 2.73
N PHE A 49 5.23 -2.41 1.61
CA PHE A 49 4.41 -2.42 0.41
C PHE A 49 5.28 -2.84 -0.76
N GLU A 50 5.00 -4.01 -1.32
CA GLU A 50 5.82 -4.58 -2.39
C GLU A 50 4.95 -5.01 -3.56
N PHE A 51 5.28 -4.54 -4.77
CA PHE A 51 4.58 -4.96 -5.97
C PHE A 51 5.02 -6.34 -6.40
N GLU A 52 4.05 -7.18 -6.72
CA GLU A 52 4.27 -8.50 -7.30
C GLU A 52 3.34 -8.64 -8.51
N GLY A 53 3.88 -8.41 -9.71
CA GLY A 53 3.05 -8.42 -10.90
C GLY A 53 2.05 -7.27 -10.86
N ASP A 54 0.77 -7.62 -10.95
CA ASP A 54 -0.31 -6.64 -10.98
C ASP A 54 -0.98 -6.43 -9.63
N HIS A 55 -0.38 -6.96 -8.55
CA HIS A 55 -0.92 -6.77 -7.22
C HIS A 55 0.16 -6.31 -6.25
N LEU A 56 -0.28 -5.88 -5.08
CA LEU A 56 0.57 -5.30 -4.06
C LEU A 56 0.46 -6.14 -2.80
N ARG A 57 1.60 -6.56 -2.26
CA ARG A 57 1.66 -7.18 -0.94
C ARG A 57 1.82 -6.09 0.10
N VAL A 58 0.94 -6.11 1.10
CA VAL A 58 0.94 -5.12 2.16
C VAL A 58 0.94 -5.83 3.50
N GLY A 59 1.86 -5.46 4.36
CA GLY A 59 1.89 -6.08 5.68
C GLY A 59 3.00 -5.55 6.54
N ASP A 60 3.11 -6.18 7.71
CA ASP A 60 4.24 -5.95 8.60
C ASP A 60 5.09 -7.22 8.62
N HIS A 61 6.04 -7.29 9.55
CA HIS A 61 6.95 -8.44 9.61
C HIS A 61 6.27 -9.73 10.09
N ARG A 62 4.99 -9.67 10.50
CA ARG A 62 4.28 -10.83 11.02
C ARG A 62 3.31 -11.44 10.01
N SER A 63 2.67 -10.62 9.21
CA SER A 63 1.70 -11.10 8.24
C SER A 63 1.52 -10.06 7.16
N TYR A 64 0.94 -10.49 6.03
CA TYR A 64 0.67 -9.59 4.92
C TYR A 64 -0.60 -10.00 4.22
N LYS A 65 -1.13 -9.05 3.44
CA LYS A 65 -2.30 -9.24 2.61
C LYS A 65 -1.98 -8.77 1.20
N THR A 66 -2.78 -9.22 0.24
CA THR A 66 -2.64 -8.81 -1.14
C THR A 66 -3.77 -7.83 -1.46
N VAL A 67 -3.41 -6.69 -2.06
CA VAL A 67 -4.39 -5.73 -2.56
C VAL A 67 -4.10 -5.48 -4.03
N THR A 68 -5.14 -5.14 -4.78
CA THR A 68 -5.05 -4.98 -6.22
C THR A 68 -5.39 -3.57 -6.64
N THR A 69 -6.28 -2.89 -5.95
CA THR A 69 -6.75 -1.57 -6.31
C THR A 69 -6.44 -0.56 -5.21
N ARG A 70 -6.51 0.72 -5.58
CA ARG A 70 -6.33 1.79 -4.60
C ARG A 70 -7.40 1.71 -3.51
N ASP A 71 -8.64 1.38 -3.88
CA ASP A 71 -9.71 1.26 -2.89
C ASP A 71 -9.40 0.18 -1.87
N GLU A 72 -8.88 -0.96 -2.32
CA GLU A 72 -8.49 -2.03 -1.42
C GLU A 72 -7.35 -1.61 -0.50
N LEU A 73 -6.40 -0.84 -1.02
CA LEU A 73 -5.32 -0.31 -0.21
C LEU A 73 -5.87 0.64 0.86
N GLU A 74 -6.77 1.52 0.48
CA GLU A 74 -7.36 2.45 1.44
C GLU A 74 -8.14 1.71 2.52
N ASP A 75 -8.89 0.67 2.14
CA ASP A 75 -9.61 -0.16 3.11
C ASP A 75 -8.65 -0.83 4.08
N PHE A 76 -7.52 -1.32 3.57
CA PHE A 76 -6.50 -1.91 4.42
C PHE A 76 -5.98 -0.89 5.44
N LEU A 77 -5.68 0.32 4.97
CA LEU A 77 -5.16 1.37 5.85
C LEU A 77 -6.17 1.75 6.93
N VAL A 78 -7.43 1.85 6.55
CA VAL A 78 -8.50 2.16 7.51
C VAL A 78 -8.60 1.09 8.58
N GLN A 79 -8.47 -0.18 8.21
CA GLN A 79 -8.63 -1.30 9.13
C GLN A 79 -7.43 -1.51 10.04
N TYR A 80 -6.23 -1.33 9.53
CA TYR A 80 -5.03 -1.80 10.23
C TYR A 80 -4.03 -0.71 10.58
N ALA A 81 -3.93 0.33 9.76
CA ALA A 81 -2.93 1.37 9.97
C ALA A 81 -3.48 2.48 10.85
N GLY A 82 -2.59 3.11 11.59
CA GLY A 82 -2.96 4.27 12.37
C GLY A 82 -3.00 5.51 11.51
N SER A 83 -3.78 6.47 11.92
CA SER A 83 -3.87 7.74 11.23
C SER A 83 -3.98 8.90 12.19
#